data_d532da128da0e4a840952104efce56a4
#
_entry.id   d532da128da0e4a840952104efce56a4
#
_cell.length_a   1.000
_cell.length_b   1.000
_cell.length_c   1.000
_cell.angle_alpha   90.00
_cell.angle_beta   90.00
_cell.angle_gamma   90.00
#
_symmetry.space_group_name_H-M   'P 1'
#
loop_
_entity.id
_entity.type
_entity.pdbx_description
1 polymer ?
#
loop_
_entity_poly.entity_id
_entity_poly.type
_entity_poly.pdbx_seq_one_letter_code
_entity_poly.pdbx_strand_id
1 'polypeptide(L)'
;MPMVNLAQPDVILINSNLRLRAYDGHYQVAFSWYQDPELVYFVDGKKGSYSLEKIKKMYEVLSQRGELYFIEVKQDDSWLPIGDVTFSENDLPIVIGVETYRSIGIGQEVIGTLIERARSLSYRQLRVQDIYDFNLPSKKLFTSFGFYPYEETELGHRYVLDLVLPFSEIQPSQFFLSEKKLEEIATWFDQEELKPLPVKRWNGKWFLTDGHSRAFTAYLRGWSEIPVYFDRDDINFKFYSNCIRLCKEKKILSIADLKDRILSEEAYQTEWLDWCKKSFESMNDMDS
;
A
#
# COMPACT_ATOMS: atom_id res chain seq x y z
N MET A 1 13.19 7.43 -17.29
CA MET A 1 13.78 8.56 -16.55
C MET A 1 14.98 8.01 -15.78
N PRO A 2 16.11 8.76 -15.62
CA PRO A 2 17.19 8.28 -14.78
C PRO A 2 16.67 8.14 -13.35
N MET A 3 16.96 7.00 -12.69
CA MET A 3 16.67 6.79 -11.28
C MET A 3 17.36 7.90 -10.49
N VAL A 4 16.59 8.72 -9.82
CA VAL A 4 17.12 9.69 -8.86
C VAL A 4 17.63 8.84 -7.70
N ASN A 5 18.94 8.73 -7.59
CA ASN A 5 19.60 8.06 -6.47
C ASN A 5 19.51 9.01 -5.26
N LEU A 6 18.33 9.10 -4.66
CA LEU A 6 18.12 9.88 -3.44
C LEU A 6 18.84 9.15 -2.31
N ALA A 7 19.82 9.81 -1.71
CA ALA A 7 20.52 9.28 -0.55
C ALA A 7 19.54 9.00 0.59
N GLN A 8 19.85 7.97 1.40
CA GLN A 8 19.10 7.68 2.61
C GLN A 8 19.03 8.94 3.48
N PRO A 9 17.85 9.40 3.90
CA PRO A 9 17.71 10.51 4.85
C PRO A 9 18.23 10.12 6.23
N ASP A 10 18.92 11.05 6.91
CA ASP A 10 19.35 10.85 8.31
C ASP A 10 18.15 10.64 9.24
N VAL A 11 17.05 11.35 8.98
CA VAL A 11 15.79 11.27 9.74
C VAL A 11 14.59 11.41 8.81
N ILE A 12 13.60 10.55 9.00
CA ILE A 12 12.26 10.72 8.45
C ILE A 12 11.31 10.95 9.62
N LEU A 13 10.77 12.17 9.73
CA LEU A 13 9.78 12.48 10.74
C LEU A 13 8.41 11.96 10.30
N ILE A 14 7.82 11.06 11.07
CA ILE A 14 6.49 10.50 10.80
C ILE A 14 5.43 11.42 11.41
N ASN A 15 5.60 11.78 12.68
CA ASN A 15 4.78 12.76 13.39
C ASN A 15 5.59 13.40 14.53
N SER A 16 4.96 14.19 15.40
CA SER A 16 5.64 14.86 16.52
C SER A 16 6.29 13.90 17.52
N ASN A 17 5.86 12.64 17.56
CA ASN A 17 6.26 11.64 18.57
C ASN A 17 6.89 10.38 18.00
N LEU A 18 7.00 10.26 16.67
CA LEU A 18 7.51 9.08 15.99
C LEU A 18 8.40 9.50 14.82
N ARG A 19 9.58 8.89 14.71
CA ARG A 19 10.50 9.09 13.59
C ARG A 19 11.28 7.82 13.24
N LEU A 20 11.85 7.82 12.06
CA LEU A 20 12.88 6.89 11.64
C LEU A 20 14.21 7.63 11.65
N ARG A 21 15.22 7.08 12.32
CA ARG A 21 16.59 7.60 12.32
C ARG A 21 17.50 6.59 11.63
N ALA A 22 18.30 7.07 10.67
CA ALA A 22 19.24 6.23 9.96
C ALA A 22 20.17 5.50 10.93
N TYR A 23 20.45 4.22 10.63
CA TYR A 23 21.38 3.40 11.39
C TYR A 23 22.77 4.01 11.35
N ASP A 24 23.37 4.19 12.52
CA ASP A 24 24.64 4.88 12.75
C ASP A 24 25.79 3.96 13.24
N GLY A 25 25.58 2.64 13.17
CA GLY A 25 26.53 1.64 13.65
C GLY A 25 26.32 1.19 15.10
N HIS A 26 25.40 1.81 15.86
CA HIS A 26 25.16 1.49 17.28
C HIS A 26 24.16 0.33 17.46
N TYR A 27 24.51 -0.87 16.94
CA TYR A 27 23.67 -2.09 16.99
C TYR A 27 23.37 -2.58 18.41
N GLN A 28 24.13 -2.17 19.42
CA GLN A 28 23.97 -2.58 20.82
C GLN A 28 22.60 -2.23 21.38
N VAL A 29 21.97 -1.18 20.86
CA VAL A 29 20.63 -0.72 21.26
C VAL A 29 19.60 -1.85 21.13
N ALA A 30 19.74 -2.67 20.11
CA ALA A 30 18.81 -3.75 19.82
C ALA A 30 19.05 -5.02 20.66
N PHE A 31 20.11 -5.10 21.45
CA PHE A 31 20.45 -6.31 22.18
C PHE A 31 19.31 -6.79 23.08
N SER A 32 18.69 -5.88 23.82
CA SER A 32 17.57 -6.21 24.71
C SER A 32 16.35 -6.74 23.97
N TRP A 33 16.08 -6.27 22.76
CA TRP A 33 14.92 -6.69 21.95
C TRP A 33 15.03 -8.15 21.51
N TYR A 34 16.22 -8.55 21.05
CA TYR A 34 16.48 -9.89 20.54
C TYR A 34 16.84 -10.91 21.64
N GLN A 35 16.63 -10.56 22.93
CA GLN A 35 16.60 -11.51 24.03
C GLN A 35 15.20 -12.12 24.23
N ASP A 36 14.15 -11.52 23.67
CA ASP A 36 12.78 -12.03 23.70
C ASP A 36 12.64 -13.24 22.74
N PRO A 37 12.42 -14.48 23.24
CA PRO A 37 12.33 -15.66 22.39
C PRO A 37 11.09 -15.68 21.49
N GLU A 38 10.02 -14.94 21.84
CA GLU A 38 8.84 -14.84 21.00
C GLU A 38 9.09 -13.91 19.82
N LEU A 39 9.75 -12.76 20.06
CA LEU A 39 10.18 -11.89 18.99
C LEU A 39 11.11 -12.61 18.02
N VAL A 40 12.11 -13.32 18.54
CA VAL A 40 13.05 -14.10 17.71
C VAL A 40 12.31 -15.19 16.92
N TYR A 41 11.28 -15.81 17.49
CA TYR A 41 10.46 -16.78 16.79
C TYR A 41 9.70 -16.14 15.59
N PHE A 42 9.17 -14.93 15.73
CA PHE A 42 8.54 -14.21 14.61
C PHE A 42 9.53 -13.79 13.54
N VAL A 43 10.79 -13.54 13.89
CA VAL A 43 11.84 -13.12 12.95
C VAL A 43 12.49 -14.29 12.21
N ASP A 44 12.85 -15.37 12.93
CA ASP A 44 13.66 -16.49 12.42
C ASP A 44 12.89 -17.82 12.27
N GLY A 45 11.64 -17.90 12.75
CA GLY A 45 10.89 -19.15 12.79
C GLY A 45 11.37 -20.12 13.86
N LYS A 46 12.34 -19.75 14.69
CA LYS A 46 12.93 -20.58 15.75
C LYS A 46 13.04 -19.81 17.05
N LYS A 47 12.60 -20.39 18.15
CA LYS A 47 12.77 -19.77 19.48
C LYS A 47 14.24 -19.72 19.87
N GLY A 48 14.63 -18.63 20.51
CA GLY A 48 16.00 -18.44 20.98
C GLY A 48 16.27 -16.98 21.36
N SER A 49 17.53 -16.64 21.46
CA SER A 49 18.00 -15.27 21.62
C SER A 49 19.18 -15.01 20.70
N TYR A 50 19.48 -13.75 20.42
CA TYR A 50 20.61 -13.39 19.59
C TYR A 50 21.79 -12.94 20.45
N SER A 51 22.97 -13.47 20.14
CA SER A 51 24.22 -12.89 20.66
C SER A 51 24.45 -11.50 20.04
N LEU A 52 25.23 -10.69 20.75
CA LEU A 52 25.60 -9.37 20.25
C LEU A 52 26.32 -9.43 18.87
N GLU A 53 27.12 -10.48 18.66
CA GLU A 53 27.77 -10.72 17.38
C GLU A 53 26.80 -11.06 16.27
N LYS A 54 25.75 -11.86 16.54
CA LYS A 54 24.68 -12.14 15.59
C LYS A 54 23.93 -10.89 15.19
N ILE A 55 23.61 -10.01 16.17
CA ILE A 55 22.96 -8.72 15.92
C ILE A 55 23.84 -7.82 15.04
N LYS A 56 25.12 -7.72 15.36
CA LYS A 56 26.08 -6.96 14.54
C LYS A 56 26.06 -7.41 13.09
N LYS A 57 26.21 -8.71 12.86
CA LYS A 57 26.19 -9.28 11.50
C LYS A 57 24.84 -9.05 10.79
N MET A 58 23.73 -9.15 11.52
CA MET A 58 22.40 -8.87 10.97
C MET A 58 22.33 -7.44 10.46
N TYR A 59 22.70 -6.45 11.25
CA TYR A 59 22.66 -5.03 10.85
C TYR A 59 23.67 -4.70 9.74
N GLU A 60 24.83 -5.34 9.72
CA GLU A 60 25.77 -5.23 8.61
C GLU A 60 25.16 -5.70 7.27
N VAL A 61 24.40 -6.79 7.30
CA VAL A 61 23.71 -7.31 6.12
C VAL A 61 22.51 -6.41 5.74
N LEU A 62 21.71 -6.01 6.71
CA LEU A 62 20.52 -5.18 6.47
C LEU A 62 20.90 -3.80 5.91
N SER A 63 21.94 -3.17 6.43
CA SER A 63 22.43 -1.88 5.94
C SER A 63 23.01 -1.92 4.50
N GLN A 64 23.41 -3.10 4.03
CA GLN A 64 23.85 -3.31 2.64
C GLN A 64 22.68 -3.59 1.70
N ARG A 65 21.54 -4.07 2.22
CA ARG A 65 20.36 -4.43 1.42
C ARG A 65 19.41 -3.29 1.18
N GLY A 66 19.42 -2.26 2.03
CA GLY A 66 18.51 -1.12 1.94
C GLY A 66 18.80 -0.03 2.95
N GLU A 67 17.90 0.92 3.02
CA GLU A 67 17.91 1.99 4.00
C GLU A 67 17.52 1.42 5.36
N LEU A 68 18.48 1.24 6.27
CA LEU A 68 18.25 0.73 7.62
C LEU A 68 17.99 1.89 8.58
N TYR A 69 16.90 1.81 9.34
CA TYR A 69 16.49 2.81 10.32
C TYR A 69 16.20 2.19 11.68
N PHE A 70 16.49 2.93 12.74
CA PHE A 70 15.83 2.74 14.03
C PHE A 70 14.48 3.45 14.03
N ILE A 71 13.47 2.79 14.59
CA ILE A 71 12.16 3.36 14.88
C ILE A 71 12.26 3.98 16.27
N GLU A 72 12.04 5.29 16.37
CA GLU A 72 12.20 6.03 17.62
C GLU A 72 10.92 6.77 18.01
N VAL A 73 10.57 6.68 19.29
CA VAL A 73 9.48 7.45 19.89
C VAL A 73 10.03 8.55 20.78
N LYS A 74 9.33 9.68 20.80
CA LYS A 74 9.68 10.80 21.67
C LYS A 74 9.26 10.46 23.10
N GLN A 75 10.21 10.56 24.01
CA GLN A 75 10.01 10.42 25.45
C GLN A 75 10.63 11.63 26.14
N ASP A 76 9.79 12.51 26.69
CA ASP A 76 10.18 13.82 27.20
C ASP A 76 10.98 14.62 26.15
N ASP A 77 12.21 15.01 26.45
CA ASP A 77 13.10 15.74 25.54
C ASP A 77 14.05 14.83 24.73
N SER A 78 13.90 13.52 24.82
CA SER A 78 14.76 12.53 24.16
C SER A 78 14.00 11.64 23.17
N TRP A 79 14.76 10.93 22.31
CA TRP A 79 14.22 9.93 21.39
C TRP A 79 14.68 8.55 21.83
N LEU A 80 13.71 7.67 22.09
CA LEU A 80 13.93 6.29 22.50
C LEU A 80 13.82 5.35 21.30
N PRO A 81 14.86 4.61 20.92
CA PRO A 81 14.77 3.54 19.95
C PRO A 81 13.93 2.38 20.48
N ILE A 82 12.91 1.98 19.73
CA ILE A 82 11.96 0.94 20.12
C ILE A 82 11.92 -0.24 19.14
N GLY A 83 12.60 -0.12 18.01
CA GLY A 83 12.59 -1.13 16.95
C GLY A 83 13.46 -0.71 15.78
N ASP A 84 13.42 -1.51 14.73
CA ASP A 84 14.14 -1.26 13.49
C ASP A 84 13.29 -1.60 12.26
N VAL A 85 13.65 -1.02 11.12
CA VAL A 85 13.09 -1.32 9.83
C VAL A 85 14.14 -1.15 8.74
N THR A 86 14.19 -2.09 7.80
CA THR A 86 14.99 -1.92 6.59
C THR A 86 14.06 -1.70 5.41
N PHE A 87 14.36 -0.69 4.61
CA PHE A 87 13.55 -0.32 3.47
C PHE A 87 14.31 -0.53 2.17
N SER A 88 13.76 -1.37 1.33
CA SER A 88 14.19 -1.56 -0.07
C SER A 88 12.99 -1.94 -0.93
N GLU A 89 13.13 -1.88 -2.25
CA GLU A 89 12.09 -2.34 -3.18
C GLU A 89 11.78 -3.84 -3.00
N ASN A 90 12.78 -4.62 -2.61
CA ASN A 90 12.71 -6.08 -2.59
C ASN A 90 12.46 -6.70 -1.22
N ASP A 91 12.55 -5.92 -0.15
CA ASP A 91 12.27 -6.39 1.20
C ASP A 91 12.00 -5.22 2.16
N LEU A 92 11.12 -5.47 3.13
CA LEU A 92 10.67 -4.47 4.10
C LEU A 92 10.51 -5.11 5.50
N PRO A 93 11.58 -5.73 6.07
CA PRO A 93 11.52 -6.28 7.42
C PRO A 93 11.36 -5.17 8.45
N ILE A 94 10.41 -5.35 9.36
CA ILE A 94 10.11 -4.43 10.47
C ILE A 94 10.02 -5.18 11.77
N VAL A 95 10.64 -4.65 12.81
CA VAL A 95 10.60 -5.18 14.17
C VAL A 95 10.28 -4.06 15.15
N ILE A 96 9.21 -4.24 15.94
CA ILE A 96 8.98 -3.44 17.15
C ILE A 96 9.55 -4.24 18.33
N GLY A 97 10.77 -3.88 18.73
CA GLY A 97 11.56 -4.61 19.72
C GLY A 97 11.00 -4.46 21.14
N VAL A 98 10.60 -3.25 21.53
CA VAL A 98 10.04 -2.97 22.86
C VAL A 98 8.58 -3.37 22.92
N GLU A 99 8.25 -4.34 23.78
CA GLU A 99 6.93 -4.98 23.85
C GLU A 99 5.79 -4.00 24.10
N THR A 100 5.96 -3.01 24.98
CA THR A 100 4.92 -2.03 25.32
C THR A 100 4.50 -1.13 24.16
N TYR A 101 5.28 -1.10 23.08
CA TYR A 101 4.99 -0.35 21.85
C TYR A 101 4.42 -1.23 20.72
N ARG A 102 4.21 -2.54 20.97
CA ARG A 102 3.57 -3.44 20.00
C ARG A 102 2.05 -3.25 19.99
N SER A 103 1.44 -3.46 18.86
CA SER A 103 -0.04 -3.46 18.67
C SER A 103 -0.76 -2.13 18.95
N ILE A 104 -0.06 -1.00 19.04
CA ILE A 104 -0.63 0.35 19.25
C ILE A 104 -0.59 1.22 17.98
N GLY A 105 -0.37 0.62 16.80
CA GLY A 105 -0.43 1.33 15.51
C GLY A 105 0.91 1.78 14.94
N ILE A 106 2.03 1.75 15.69
CA ILE A 106 3.34 2.23 15.24
C ILE A 106 3.77 1.56 13.91
N GLY A 107 3.62 0.24 13.79
CA GLY A 107 3.95 -0.45 12.55
C GLY A 107 3.17 0.06 11.34
N GLN A 108 1.91 0.46 11.54
CA GLN A 108 1.10 1.04 10.46
C GLN A 108 1.62 2.42 10.02
N GLU A 109 1.97 3.28 10.97
CA GLU A 109 2.52 4.59 10.66
C GLU A 109 3.87 4.48 9.94
N VAL A 110 4.74 3.56 10.38
CA VAL A 110 6.05 3.29 9.75
C VAL A 110 5.86 2.79 8.32
N ILE A 111 5.05 1.74 8.11
CA ILE A 111 4.83 1.17 6.76
C ILE A 111 4.18 2.18 5.84
N GLY A 112 3.18 2.94 6.31
CA GLY A 112 2.55 4.01 5.53
C GLY A 112 3.58 5.05 5.04
N THR A 113 4.46 5.50 5.93
CA THR A 113 5.54 6.44 5.59
C THR A 113 6.52 5.87 4.57
N LEU A 114 6.88 4.59 4.69
CA LEU A 114 7.81 3.93 3.76
C LEU A 114 7.16 3.65 2.39
N ILE A 115 5.85 3.46 2.31
CA ILE A 115 5.11 3.42 1.04
C ILE A 115 5.23 4.78 0.33
N GLU A 116 5.04 5.90 1.03
CA GLU A 116 5.23 7.23 0.43
C GLU A 116 6.71 7.48 0.03
N ARG A 117 7.67 6.97 0.82
CA ARG A 117 9.09 6.99 0.44
C ARG A 117 9.32 6.21 -0.86
N ALA A 118 8.71 5.03 -1.02
CA ALA A 118 8.80 4.23 -2.24
C ALA A 118 8.27 4.99 -3.46
N ARG A 119 7.14 5.71 -3.29
CA ARG A 119 6.58 6.58 -4.36
C ARG A 119 7.55 7.68 -4.75
N SER A 120 8.16 8.36 -3.76
CA SER A 120 9.14 9.42 -4.03
C SER A 120 10.40 8.91 -4.76
N LEU A 121 10.72 7.62 -4.60
CA LEU A 121 11.79 6.92 -5.32
C LEU A 121 11.34 6.30 -6.66
N SER A 122 10.08 6.51 -7.04
CA SER A 122 9.47 5.95 -8.25
C SER A 122 9.50 4.41 -8.31
N TYR A 123 9.45 3.75 -7.15
CA TYR A 123 9.29 2.30 -7.10
C TYR A 123 7.94 1.91 -7.68
N ARG A 124 7.91 0.83 -8.42
CA ARG A 124 6.68 0.31 -9.03
C ARG A 124 5.95 -0.66 -8.11
N GLN A 125 6.70 -1.32 -7.25
CA GLN A 125 6.23 -2.31 -6.29
C GLN A 125 7.06 -2.23 -5.02
N LEU A 126 6.48 -2.69 -3.92
CA LEU A 126 7.23 -3.05 -2.71
C LEU A 126 7.03 -4.54 -2.44
N ARG A 127 8.09 -5.22 -2.03
CA ARG A 127 8.04 -6.62 -1.65
C ARG A 127 8.37 -6.80 -0.19
N VAL A 128 7.82 -7.86 0.38
CA VAL A 128 8.18 -8.40 1.69
C VAL A 128 8.54 -9.85 1.46
N GLN A 129 9.73 -10.22 1.91
CA GLN A 129 10.18 -11.59 1.84
C GLN A 129 9.31 -12.47 2.77
N ASP A 130 9.79 -13.51 3.35
CA ASP A 130 8.99 -14.47 4.08
C ASP A 130 8.19 -13.86 5.25
N ILE A 131 6.85 -13.83 5.12
CA ILE A 131 5.96 -13.67 6.27
C ILE A 131 5.48 -15.08 6.64
N TYR A 132 5.96 -15.60 7.77
CA TYR A 132 5.58 -16.91 8.26
C TYR A 132 4.08 -17.00 8.55
N ASP A 133 3.46 -18.16 8.30
CA ASP A 133 2.02 -18.33 8.47
C ASP A 133 1.55 -18.14 9.92
N PHE A 134 2.40 -18.40 10.90
CA PHE A 134 2.14 -18.12 12.30
C PHE A 134 2.34 -16.66 12.70
N ASN A 135 3.00 -15.83 11.86
CA ASN A 135 3.22 -14.41 12.14
C ASN A 135 1.99 -13.57 11.75
N LEU A 136 0.88 -13.79 12.46
CA LEU A 136 -0.38 -13.10 12.23
C LEU A 136 -0.27 -11.56 12.34
N PRO A 137 0.51 -10.98 13.29
CA PRO A 137 0.71 -9.55 13.37
C PRO A 137 1.29 -8.93 12.10
N SER A 138 2.38 -9.49 11.55
CA SER A 138 2.96 -9.03 10.29
C SER A 138 1.99 -9.21 9.12
N LYS A 139 1.34 -10.38 9.03
CA LYS A 139 0.34 -10.64 7.99
C LYS A 139 -0.78 -9.60 8.00
N LYS A 140 -1.34 -9.30 9.19
CA LYS A 140 -2.37 -8.26 9.35
C LYS A 140 -1.86 -6.87 9.00
N LEU A 141 -0.63 -6.53 9.42
CA LEU A 141 0.00 -5.24 9.10
C LEU A 141 0.09 -5.03 7.58
N PHE A 142 0.76 -5.92 6.88
CA PHE A 142 1.02 -5.74 5.45
C PHE A 142 -0.25 -5.87 4.61
N THR A 143 -1.15 -6.81 4.90
CA THR A 143 -2.42 -6.94 4.17
C THR A 143 -3.35 -5.73 4.36
N SER A 144 -3.26 -5.01 5.48
CA SER A 144 -4.01 -3.76 5.70
C SER A 144 -3.62 -2.62 4.76
N PHE A 145 -2.44 -2.70 4.13
CA PHE A 145 -1.97 -1.78 3.08
C PHE A 145 -2.16 -2.33 1.67
N GLY A 146 -2.76 -3.52 1.53
CA GLY A 146 -3.01 -4.13 0.23
C GLY A 146 -1.89 -5.03 -0.28
N PHE A 147 -0.88 -5.33 0.54
CA PHE A 147 0.05 -6.39 0.19
C PHE A 147 -0.69 -7.72 0.07
N TYR A 148 -0.36 -8.48 -0.96
CA TYR A 148 -0.95 -9.79 -1.22
C TYR A 148 0.12 -10.85 -1.49
N PRO A 149 -0.14 -12.13 -1.17
CA PRO A 149 0.82 -13.19 -1.42
C PRO A 149 1.00 -13.41 -2.92
N TYR A 150 2.26 -13.57 -3.37
CA TYR A 150 2.60 -13.86 -4.75
C TYR A 150 3.42 -15.14 -4.93
N GLU A 151 4.03 -15.63 -3.86
CA GLU A 151 4.85 -16.83 -3.85
C GLU A 151 4.74 -17.55 -2.51
N GLU A 152 4.54 -18.87 -2.54
CA GLU A 152 4.54 -19.73 -1.34
C GLU A 152 5.98 -20.12 -1.00
N THR A 153 6.30 -20.19 0.29
CA THR A 153 7.60 -20.61 0.81
C THR A 153 7.42 -21.77 1.79
N GLU A 154 8.50 -22.33 2.31
CA GLU A 154 8.43 -23.49 3.21
C GLU A 154 7.60 -23.22 4.48
N LEU A 155 7.61 -22.00 5.01
CA LEU A 155 6.99 -21.64 6.28
C LEU A 155 5.93 -20.52 6.18
N GLY A 156 5.68 -20.01 4.97
CA GLY A 156 4.76 -18.89 4.79
C GLY A 156 4.68 -18.42 3.34
N HIS A 157 4.63 -17.12 3.14
CA HIS A 157 4.47 -16.52 1.81
C HIS A 157 5.29 -15.25 1.66
N ARG A 158 5.66 -14.93 0.42
CA ARG A 158 6.18 -13.64 0.01
C ARG A 158 5.03 -12.74 -0.42
N TYR A 159 5.13 -11.46 -0.08
CA TYR A 159 4.07 -10.49 -0.36
C TYR A 159 4.58 -9.37 -1.25
N VAL A 160 3.65 -8.80 -2.04
CA VAL A 160 3.91 -7.65 -2.90
C VAL A 160 2.77 -6.64 -2.78
N LEU A 161 3.14 -5.35 -2.88
CA LEU A 161 2.24 -4.22 -3.04
C LEU A 161 2.54 -3.55 -4.37
N ASP A 162 1.54 -3.43 -5.25
CA ASP A 162 1.65 -2.65 -6.47
C ASP A 162 1.44 -1.16 -6.16
N LEU A 163 2.35 -0.32 -6.64
CA LEU A 163 2.24 1.15 -6.56
C LEU A 163 1.85 1.76 -7.90
N VAL A 164 2.02 0.99 -8.98
CA VAL A 164 1.64 1.34 -10.35
C VAL A 164 1.01 0.11 -11.00
N LEU A 165 -0.10 0.29 -11.70
CA LEU A 165 -0.79 -0.78 -12.40
C LEU A 165 -1.00 -0.44 -13.88
N PRO A 166 -0.77 -1.39 -14.81
CA PRO A 166 -1.16 -1.23 -16.19
C PRO A 166 -2.69 -1.23 -16.32
N PHE A 167 -3.24 -0.47 -17.28
CA PHE A 167 -4.69 -0.41 -17.50
C PHE A 167 -5.32 -1.76 -17.79
N SER A 168 -4.57 -2.70 -18.38
CA SER A 168 -5.03 -4.06 -18.68
C SER A 168 -5.33 -4.91 -17.43
N GLU A 169 -4.80 -4.53 -16.28
CA GLU A 169 -5.02 -5.23 -15.00
C GLU A 169 -6.13 -4.61 -14.16
N ILE A 170 -6.67 -3.45 -14.59
CA ILE A 170 -7.65 -2.68 -13.84
C ILE A 170 -9.04 -2.87 -14.41
N GLN A 171 -9.92 -3.53 -13.67
CA GLN A 171 -11.33 -3.65 -13.98
C GLN A 171 -12.08 -2.37 -13.59
N PRO A 172 -12.80 -1.70 -14.50
CA PRO A 172 -13.72 -0.62 -14.09
C PRO A 172 -14.88 -1.16 -13.24
N SER A 173 -15.27 -0.35 -12.26
CA SER A 173 -16.49 -0.55 -11.45
C SER A 173 -17.57 0.49 -11.79
N GLN A 174 -17.33 1.30 -12.80
CA GLN A 174 -18.22 2.33 -13.31
C GLN A 174 -18.38 2.14 -14.82
N PHE A 175 -19.61 2.24 -15.34
CA PHE A 175 -19.88 1.99 -16.75
C PHE A 175 -20.29 3.22 -17.55
N PHE A 176 -20.30 4.40 -16.95
CA PHE A 176 -20.46 5.68 -17.62
C PHE A 176 -19.49 6.72 -17.06
N LEU A 177 -19.03 7.65 -17.89
CA LEU A 177 -18.22 8.80 -17.53
C LEU A 177 -19.01 10.10 -17.73
N SER A 178 -18.76 11.11 -16.91
CA SER A 178 -19.32 12.43 -17.09
C SER A 178 -18.45 13.27 -18.01
N GLU A 179 -19.03 13.80 -19.09
CA GLU A 179 -18.37 14.74 -20.00
C GLU A 179 -17.80 15.95 -19.23
N LYS A 180 -18.61 16.57 -18.40
CA LYS A 180 -18.21 17.69 -17.55
C LYS A 180 -16.99 17.39 -16.67
N LYS A 181 -16.96 16.21 -16.00
CA LYS A 181 -15.80 15.81 -15.18
C LYS A 181 -14.56 15.59 -16.04
N LEU A 182 -14.70 15.09 -17.27
CA LEU A 182 -13.57 14.94 -18.18
C LEU A 182 -13.02 16.30 -18.62
N GLU A 183 -13.89 17.26 -18.93
CA GLU A 183 -13.50 18.63 -19.26
C GLU A 183 -12.78 19.30 -18.08
N GLU A 184 -13.32 19.20 -16.86
CA GLU A 184 -12.69 19.73 -15.65
C GLU A 184 -11.30 19.13 -15.43
N ILE A 185 -11.14 17.81 -15.59
CA ILE A 185 -9.84 17.13 -15.45
C ILE A 185 -8.87 17.60 -16.52
N ALA A 186 -9.32 17.76 -17.76
CA ALA A 186 -8.47 18.21 -18.86
C ALA A 186 -7.84 19.60 -18.63
N THR A 187 -8.45 20.46 -17.81
CA THR A 187 -7.90 21.80 -17.51
C THR A 187 -6.61 21.77 -16.71
N TRP A 188 -6.41 20.76 -15.88
CA TRP A 188 -5.25 20.68 -14.97
C TRP A 188 -4.33 19.47 -15.23
N PHE A 189 -4.82 18.42 -15.90
CA PHE A 189 -4.13 17.12 -15.99
C PHE A 189 -2.70 17.21 -16.56
N ASP A 190 -2.45 18.10 -17.50
CA ASP A 190 -1.12 18.27 -18.11
C ASP A 190 -0.20 19.21 -17.29
N GLN A 191 -0.71 19.82 -16.22
CA GLN A 191 0.00 20.79 -15.37
C GLN A 191 0.30 20.25 -13.98
N GLU A 192 -0.48 19.29 -13.51
CA GLU A 192 -0.35 18.71 -12.18
C GLU A 192 0.01 17.23 -12.27
N GLU A 193 0.72 16.75 -11.26
CA GLU A 193 0.99 15.33 -11.11
C GLU A 193 -0.29 14.56 -10.75
N LEU A 194 -0.60 13.50 -11.51
CA LEU A 194 -1.73 12.61 -11.18
C LEU A 194 -1.47 11.90 -9.86
N LYS A 195 -2.23 12.26 -8.83
CA LYS A 195 -2.21 11.55 -7.55
C LYS A 195 -2.64 10.10 -7.74
N PRO A 196 -2.07 9.15 -6.97
CA PRO A 196 -2.45 7.75 -7.02
C PRO A 196 -3.97 7.55 -6.92
N LEU A 197 -4.49 6.60 -7.68
CA LEU A 197 -5.92 6.29 -7.70
C LEU A 197 -6.26 5.11 -6.78
N PRO A 198 -7.41 5.15 -6.09
CA PRO A 198 -7.81 4.11 -5.16
C PRO A 198 -8.21 2.82 -5.88
N VAL A 199 -7.63 1.71 -5.44
CA VAL A 199 -7.96 0.38 -5.94
C VAL A 199 -8.19 -0.59 -4.81
N LYS A 200 -9.05 -1.59 -5.08
CA LYS A 200 -9.18 -2.79 -4.25
C LYS A 200 -8.98 -4.04 -5.10
N ARG A 201 -8.81 -5.17 -4.45
CA ARG A 201 -8.63 -6.46 -5.12
C ARG A 201 -9.79 -7.38 -4.80
N TRP A 202 -10.40 -7.96 -5.85
CA TRP A 202 -11.49 -8.91 -5.72
C TRP A 202 -11.31 -10.07 -6.71
N ASN A 203 -11.39 -11.30 -6.22
CA ASN A 203 -11.16 -12.50 -7.03
C ASN A 203 -9.85 -12.44 -7.84
N GLY A 204 -8.79 -11.97 -7.23
CA GLY A 204 -7.46 -11.87 -7.83
C GLY A 204 -7.26 -10.71 -8.82
N LYS A 205 -8.28 -9.89 -9.09
CA LYS A 205 -8.21 -8.75 -10.01
C LYS A 205 -8.32 -7.42 -9.28
N TRP A 206 -7.59 -6.43 -9.75
CA TRP A 206 -7.69 -5.06 -9.32
C TRP A 206 -8.92 -4.37 -9.91
N PHE A 207 -9.58 -3.53 -9.14
CA PHE A 207 -10.63 -2.64 -9.63
C PHE A 207 -10.51 -1.26 -8.98
N LEU A 208 -10.88 -0.22 -9.72
CA LEU A 208 -10.97 1.13 -9.19
C LEU A 208 -12.18 1.27 -8.29
N THR A 209 -12.00 1.87 -7.11
CA THR A 209 -13.11 2.28 -6.24
C THR A 209 -13.55 3.72 -6.54
N ASP A 210 -12.64 4.55 -7.05
CA ASP A 210 -12.89 5.90 -7.56
C ASP A 210 -11.88 6.28 -8.67
N GLY A 211 -12.07 7.45 -9.29
CA GLY A 211 -11.10 8.03 -10.22
C GLY A 211 -11.17 7.53 -11.65
N HIS A 212 -12.27 6.89 -12.08
CA HIS A 212 -12.42 6.38 -13.45
C HIS A 212 -12.21 7.46 -14.52
N SER A 213 -12.72 8.69 -14.30
CA SER A 213 -12.51 9.80 -15.25
C SER A 213 -11.03 10.22 -15.32
N ARG A 214 -10.32 10.22 -14.18
CA ARG A 214 -8.87 10.51 -14.15
C ARG A 214 -8.07 9.40 -14.86
N ALA A 215 -8.40 8.14 -14.60
CA ALA A 215 -7.78 7.00 -15.26
C ALA A 215 -8.05 7.03 -16.78
N PHE A 216 -9.27 7.37 -17.20
CA PHE A 216 -9.61 7.48 -18.60
C PHE A 216 -8.90 8.65 -19.30
N THR A 217 -8.76 9.79 -18.62
CA THR A 217 -7.98 10.94 -19.15
C THR A 217 -6.50 10.55 -19.32
N ALA A 218 -5.90 9.84 -18.34
CA ALA A 218 -4.54 9.32 -18.47
C ALA A 218 -4.41 8.38 -19.69
N TYR A 219 -5.37 7.49 -19.89
CA TYR A 219 -5.42 6.61 -21.06
C TYR A 219 -5.48 7.41 -22.37
N LEU A 220 -6.34 8.44 -22.47
CA LEU A 220 -6.43 9.29 -23.64
C LEU A 220 -5.14 10.09 -23.92
N ARG A 221 -4.33 10.38 -22.89
CA ARG A 221 -3.00 10.99 -23.00
C ARG A 221 -1.89 9.98 -23.38
N GLY A 222 -2.26 8.73 -23.67
CA GLY A 222 -1.33 7.70 -24.12
C GLY A 222 -0.55 7.02 -22.98
N TRP A 223 -0.96 7.18 -21.72
CA TRP A 223 -0.38 6.42 -20.63
C TRP A 223 -0.73 4.94 -20.78
N SER A 224 0.17 4.06 -20.40
CA SER A 224 -0.07 2.60 -20.38
C SER A 224 -0.42 2.08 -19.00
N GLU A 225 -0.17 2.88 -17.97
CA GLU A 225 -0.29 2.53 -16.56
C GLU A 225 -0.59 3.76 -15.72
N ILE A 226 -1.05 3.54 -14.48
CA ILE A 226 -1.37 4.62 -13.53
C ILE A 226 -0.83 4.32 -12.15
N PRO A 227 -0.43 5.37 -11.39
CA PRO A 227 -0.14 5.22 -9.97
C PRO A 227 -1.42 4.87 -9.20
N VAL A 228 -1.30 3.91 -8.28
CA VAL A 228 -2.43 3.43 -7.48
C VAL A 228 -2.09 3.35 -6.00
N TYR A 229 -3.12 3.38 -5.16
CA TYR A 229 -3.00 3.00 -3.75
C TYR A 229 -4.12 2.05 -3.35
N PHE A 230 -3.85 1.18 -2.39
CA PHE A 230 -4.88 0.30 -1.85
C PHE A 230 -5.87 1.13 -1.02
N ASP A 231 -7.12 1.14 -1.44
CA ASP A 231 -8.21 1.81 -0.74
C ASP A 231 -8.49 1.08 0.58
N ARG A 232 -8.31 1.76 1.71
CA ARG A 232 -8.51 1.18 3.05
C ARG A 232 -9.90 1.42 3.60
N ASP A 233 -10.73 2.21 2.91
CA ASP A 233 -12.09 2.50 3.32
C ASP A 233 -12.94 1.23 3.33
N ASP A 234 -13.87 1.16 4.26
CA ASP A 234 -14.87 0.10 4.29
C ASP A 234 -15.91 0.38 3.21
N ILE A 235 -15.85 -0.40 2.12
CA ILE A 235 -16.74 -0.25 0.98
C ILE A 235 -17.83 -1.32 0.99
N ASN A 236 -18.98 -1.01 0.43
CA ASN A 236 -20.00 -2.02 0.19
C ASN A 236 -19.60 -2.95 -0.96
N PHE A 237 -18.94 -4.07 -0.63
CA PHE A 237 -18.48 -5.05 -1.62
C PHE A 237 -19.60 -5.65 -2.46
N LYS A 238 -20.83 -5.77 -1.94
CA LYS A 238 -21.99 -6.24 -2.73
C LYS A 238 -22.29 -5.26 -3.87
N PHE A 239 -22.30 -3.95 -3.56
CA PHE A 239 -22.50 -2.91 -4.56
C PHE A 239 -21.39 -2.93 -5.63
N TYR A 240 -20.12 -2.93 -5.24
CA TYR A 240 -19.00 -2.95 -6.20
C TYR A 240 -18.95 -4.23 -7.02
N SER A 241 -19.22 -5.40 -6.44
CA SER A 241 -19.27 -6.65 -7.18
C SER A 241 -20.39 -6.66 -8.23
N ASN A 242 -21.55 -6.06 -7.91
CA ASN A 242 -22.64 -5.85 -8.89
C ASN A 242 -22.22 -4.89 -10.00
N CYS A 243 -21.59 -3.77 -9.67
CA CYS A 243 -21.05 -2.82 -10.67
C CYS A 243 -20.05 -3.51 -11.62
N ILE A 244 -19.12 -4.29 -11.08
CA ILE A 244 -18.13 -5.06 -11.86
C ILE A 244 -18.83 -6.09 -12.76
N ARG A 245 -19.83 -6.82 -12.24
CA ARG A 245 -20.60 -7.77 -13.04
C ARG A 245 -21.28 -7.08 -14.23
N LEU A 246 -21.95 -5.95 -13.97
CA LEU A 246 -22.61 -5.15 -15.01
C LEU A 246 -21.63 -4.56 -16.02
N CYS A 247 -20.46 -4.11 -15.58
CA CYS A 247 -19.39 -3.70 -16.49
C CYS A 247 -19.03 -4.84 -17.45
N LYS A 248 -18.79 -6.05 -16.93
CA LYS A 248 -18.47 -7.23 -17.75
C LYS A 248 -19.58 -7.60 -18.72
N GLU A 249 -20.85 -7.57 -18.30
CA GLU A 249 -22.01 -7.82 -19.17
C GLU A 249 -22.09 -6.79 -20.32
N LYS A 250 -21.71 -5.54 -20.03
CA LYS A 250 -21.63 -4.44 -21.02
C LYS A 250 -20.32 -4.47 -21.84
N LYS A 251 -19.46 -5.49 -21.65
CA LYS A 251 -18.13 -5.63 -22.28
C LYS A 251 -17.15 -4.51 -21.92
N ILE A 252 -17.27 -3.96 -20.73
CA ILE A 252 -16.33 -3.00 -20.17
C ILE A 252 -15.35 -3.79 -19.31
N LEU A 253 -14.20 -4.16 -19.88
CA LEU A 253 -13.18 -5.01 -19.26
C LEU A 253 -11.92 -4.24 -18.89
N SER A 254 -11.76 -3.04 -19.44
CA SER A 254 -10.63 -2.13 -19.20
C SER A 254 -11.08 -0.68 -19.24
N ILE A 255 -10.19 0.23 -18.85
CA ILE A 255 -10.44 1.69 -18.91
C ILE A 255 -10.70 2.15 -20.36
N ALA A 256 -10.06 1.52 -21.35
CA ALA A 256 -10.25 1.84 -22.77
C ALA A 256 -11.70 1.66 -23.24
N ASP A 257 -12.42 0.70 -22.67
CA ASP A 257 -13.80 0.37 -23.07
C ASP A 257 -14.84 1.42 -22.63
N LEU A 258 -14.39 2.42 -21.85
CA LEU A 258 -15.22 3.55 -21.44
C LEU A 258 -15.35 4.64 -22.53
N LYS A 259 -14.63 4.52 -23.65
CA LYS A 259 -14.57 5.52 -24.73
C LYS A 259 -15.95 5.94 -25.24
N ASP A 260 -16.84 4.98 -25.44
CA ASP A 260 -18.18 5.22 -25.99
C ASP A 260 -19.25 5.29 -24.88
N ARG A 261 -18.84 5.63 -23.65
CA ARG A 261 -19.66 5.63 -22.43
C ARG A 261 -19.66 6.99 -21.73
N ILE A 262 -19.41 8.07 -22.49
CA ILE A 262 -19.40 9.43 -21.98
C ILE A 262 -20.80 10.00 -22.09
N LEU A 263 -21.34 10.55 -21.02
CA LEU A 263 -22.67 11.11 -20.92
C LEU A 263 -22.62 12.60 -20.60
N SER A 264 -23.59 13.35 -21.12
CA SER A 264 -23.84 14.72 -20.69
C SER A 264 -24.15 14.79 -19.18
N GLU A 265 -24.07 15.96 -18.55
CA GLU A 265 -24.35 16.13 -17.13
C GLU A 265 -25.72 15.60 -16.73
N GLU A 266 -26.76 15.89 -17.50
CA GLU A 266 -28.14 15.46 -17.23
C GLU A 266 -28.29 13.94 -17.36
N ALA A 267 -27.77 13.34 -18.44
CA ALA A 267 -27.80 11.89 -18.63
C ALA A 267 -26.96 11.16 -17.57
N TYR A 268 -25.83 11.69 -17.20
CA TYR A 268 -24.98 11.12 -16.14
C TYR A 268 -25.67 11.15 -14.78
N GLN A 269 -26.42 12.21 -14.48
CA GLN A 269 -27.22 12.27 -13.26
C GLN A 269 -28.27 11.15 -13.22
N THR A 270 -29.03 10.97 -14.30
CA THR A 270 -30.14 10.04 -14.32
C THR A 270 -29.72 8.58 -14.51
N GLU A 271 -28.79 8.32 -15.47
CA GLU A 271 -28.43 6.96 -15.85
C GLU A 271 -27.33 6.35 -14.93
N TRP A 272 -26.52 7.19 -14.29
CA TRP A 272 -25.47 6.71 -13.40
C TRP A 272 -25.70 7.03 -11.94
N LEU A 273 -25.80 8.32 -11.55
CA LEU A 273 -25.86 8.69 -10.13
C LEU A 273 -27.16 8.21 -9.47
N ASP A 274 -28.31 8.42 -10.11
CA ASP A 274 -29.60 7.97 -9.59
C ASP A 274 -29.69 6.44 -9.58
N TRP A 275 -29.11 5.78 -10.59
CA TRP A 275 -28.97 4.32 -10.61
C TRP A 275 -28.11 3.82 -9.44
N CYS A 276 -26.96 4.44 -9.17
CA CYS A 276 -26.09 4.11 -8.03
C CYS A 276 -26.88 4.19 -6.73
N LYS A 277 -27.59 5.31 -6.52
CA LYS A 277 -28.38 5.53 -5.31
C LYS A 277 -29.43 4.44 -5.11
N LYS A 278 -30.26 4.18 -6.12
CA LYS A 278 -31.30 3.13 -6.09
C LYS A 278 -30.72 1.74 -5.86
N SER A 279 -29.61 1.41 -6.52
CA SER A 279 -28.95 0.12 -6.37
C SER A 279 -28.35 -0.07 -4.98
N PHE A 280 -27.81 0.98 -4.40
CA PHE A 280 -27.28 0.96 -3.04
C PHE A 280 -28.37 0.79 -1.98
N GLU A 281 -29.47 1.53 -2.12
CA GLU A 281 -30.65 1.43 -1.24
C GLU A 281 -31.26 0.02 -1.28
N SER A 282 -31.47 -0.54 -2.48
CA SER A 282 -32.05 -1.87 -2.65
C SER A 282 -31.20 -3.00 -2.05
N MET A 283 -29.89 -2.84 -1.97
CA MET A 283 -29.01 -3.84 -1.38
C MET A 283 -28.99 -3.80 0.15
N ASN A 284 -29.19 -2.62 0.74
CA ASN A 284 -29.28 -2.48 2.19
C ASN A 284 -30.60 -3.02 2.75
N ASP A 285 -31.70 -2.92 1.96
CA ASP A 285 -33.00 -3.44 2.36
C ASP A 285 -33.07 -4.99 2.35
N MET A 286 -32.17 -5.67 1.64
CA MET A 286 -32.09 -7.14 1.65
C MET A 286 -31.30 -7.71 2.86
N ASP A 287 -30.62 -6.89 3.62
CA ASP A 287 -29.83 -7.28 4.81
C ASP A 287 -30.56 -6.92 6.13
N SER A 288 -31.73 -6.29 6.07
CA SER A 288 -32.61 -5.98 7.20
C SER A 288 -33.77 -6.99 7.27
#